data_f8015d55451c2b13f8566ec7d398492f
#
_entry.id   f8015d55451c2b13f8566ec7d398492f
#
_cell.length_a   1.000
_cell.length_b   1.000
_cell.length_c   1.000
_cell.angle_alpha   90.00
_cell.angle_beta   90.00
_cell.angle_gamma   90.00
#
_symmetry.space_group_name_H-M   'P 1'
#
loop_
_entity.id
_entity.type
_entity.pdbx_description
1 polymer ?
#
loop_
_entity_poly.entity_id
_entity_poly.type
_entity_poly.pdbx_seq_one_letter_code
_entity_poly.pdbx_strand_id
1 'polypeptide(L)'
;MSGSHYFSSAPEVASERRPITVSLPDLTLELTTDTGVFSHGRLDQGTRILLEHAPQPRVRGPILDIGCGYGPIALTWATRRKRLPVWAVDVNERALELVRLNAEALRLGNVQAALPEDVPEDLRFATIYSNPPIRIGKSELRRLLTHWLGRLTPDGSAFLVVQKHLGSDSLQKWLNDQGYPTSRVTSVNGFRILEARPRPDAGEGSESGRGTTS
;
A
#
# COMPACT_ATOMS: atom_id res chain seq x y z
N MET A 1 -24.71 13.25 -5.86
CA MET A 1 -23.88 13.20 -7.06
C MET A 1 -22.53 13.79 -6.68
N SER A 2 -21.52 12.99 -6.33
CA SER A 2 -20.12 13.44 -6.18
C SER A 2 -19.22 12.24 -5.82
N GLY A 3 -19.13 11.27 -6.71
CA GLY A 3 -18.29 10.07 -6.54
C GLY A 3 -17.22 9.86 -7.62
N SER A 4 -17.12 10.82 -8.57
CA SER A 4 -16.35 10.64 -9.81
C SER A 4 -14.88 11.08 -9.75
N HIS A 5 -14.45 11.83 -8.71
CA HIS A 5 -13.14 12.51 -8.75
C HIS A 5 -11.93 11.68 -8.28
N TYR A 6 -12.12 10.45 -7.78
CA TYR A 6 -11.01 9.63 -7.27
C TYR A 6 -10.38 8.70 -8.31
N PHE A 7 -10.99 8.57 -9.50
CA PHE A 7 -10.52 7.70 -10.58
C PHE A 7 -10.20 8.46 -11.87
N SER A 8 -10.09 9.79 -11.82
CA SER A 8 -9.64 10.57 -12.97
C SER A 8 -8.11 10.46 -13.06
N SER A 9 -7.60 9.99 -14.17
CA SER A 9 -6.16 9.94 -14.48
C SER A 9 -5.51 11.33 -14.49
N ALA A 10 -6.31 12.39 -14.67
CA ALA A 10 -5.88 13.79 -14.58
C ALA A 10 -6.87 14.59 -13.72
N PRO A 11 -6.44 15.19 -12.60
CA PRO A 11 -7.29 16.08 -11.83
C PRO A 11 -7.67 17.33 -12.64
N GLU A 12 -8.96 17.68 -12.63
CA GLU A 12 -9.47 18.90 -13.30
C GLU A 12 -9.06 20.22 -12.62
N VAL A 13 -8.46 20.14 -11.41
CA VAL A 13 -8.02 21.31 -10.65
C VAL A 13 -6.63 21.77 -11.08
N ALA A 14 -6.42 23.10 -11.12
CA ALA A 14 -5.12 23.68 -11.42
C ALA A 14 -4.05 23.18 -10.42
N SER A 15 -2.83 22.98 -10.92
CA SER A 15 -1.70 22.58 -10.10
C SER A 15 -1.25 23.74 -9.20
N GLU A 16 -1.09 23.45 -7.92
CA GLU A 16 -0.50 24.36 -6.94
C GLU A 16 0.43 23.56 -6.04
N ARG A 17 1.67 23.39 -6.50
CA ARG A 17 2.69 22.63 -5.77
C ARG A 17 3.12 23.33 -4.49
N ARG A 18 3.24 22.58 -3.41
CA ARG A 18 3.66 23.08 -2.09
C ARG A 18 4.66 22.13 -1.44
N PRO A 19 5.64 22.65 -0.71
CA PRO A 19 6.51 21.81 0.11
C PRO A 19 5.74 21.26 1.32
N ILE A 20 6.12 20.07 1.74
CA ILE A 20 5.60 19.43 2.95
C ILE A 20 6.73 18.66 3.65
N THR A 21 6.83 18.84 4.96
CA THR A 21 7.79 18.11 5.79
C THR A 21 7.12 16.86 6.39
N VAL A 22 7.64 15.70 6.07
CA VAL A 22 7.27 14.41 6.69
C VAL A 22 8.28 14.09 7.77
N SER A 23 7.92 14.40 9.03
CA SER A 23 8.76 14.11 10.20
C SER A 23 8.31 12.82 10.88
N LEU A 24 9.19 11.84 10.94
CA LEU A 24 9.04 10.56 11.62
C LEU A 24 10.13 10.43 12.69
N PRO A 25 9.99 9.53 13.68
CA PRO A 25 10.98 9.39 14.75
C PRO A 25 12.41 9.09 14.28
N ASP A 26 12.57 8.45 13.13
CA ASP A 26 13.83 7.97 12.58
C ASP A 26 14.35 8.75 11.38
N LEU A 27 13.49 9.57 10.73
CA LEU A 27 13.87 10.35 9.56
C LEU A 27 12.93 11.53 9.30
N THR A 28 13.42 12.50 8.55
CA THR A 28 12.64 13.62 8.03
C THR A 28 12.81 13.70 6.52
N LEU A 29 11.71 13.83 5.79
CA LEU A 29 11.70 14.02 4.33
C LEU A 29 11.04 15.35 3.98
N GLU A 30 11.69 16.11 3.13
CA GLU A 30 11.10 17.29 2.48
C GLU A 30 10.53 16.83 1.13
N LEU A 31 9.21 16.90 0.98
CA LEU A 31 8.49 16.45 -0.21
C LEU A 31 7.71 17.59 -0.83
N THR A 32 7.39 17.45 -2.10
CA THR A 32 6.45 18.31 -2.80
C THR A 32 5.12 17.59 -2.93
N THR A 33 4.03 18.29 -2.63
CA THR A 33 2.66 17.84 -2.87
C THR A 33 1.95 18.84 -3.80
N ASP A 34 0.72 18.51 -4.25
CA ASP A 34 -0.06 19.34 -5.16
C ASP A 34 -1.56 19.25 -4.87
N THR A 35 -2.31 20.23 -5.34
CA THR A 35 -3.78 20.14 -5.42
C THR A 35 -4.19 18.96 -6.29
N GLY A 36 -5.35 18.35 -5.99
CA GLY A 36 -5.82 17.16 -6.72
C GLY A 36 -5.13 15.84 -6.32
N VAL A 37 -4.24 15.87 -5.32
CA VAL A 37 -3.63 14.68 -4.73
C VAL A 37 -4.03 14.55 -3.26
N PHE A 38 -4.18 13.32 -2.78
CA PHE A 38 -4.62 13.06 -1.42
C PHE A 38 -3.68 13.71 -0.38
N SER A 39 -4.30 14.40 0.60
CA SER A 39 -3.61 15.00 1.76
C SER A 39 -2.55 16.07 1.40
N HIS A 40 -2.86 16.94 0.44
CA HIS A 40 -1.93 17.94 -0.09
C HIS A 40 -1.41 19.00 0.90
N GLY A 41 -1.96 19.14 2.09
CA GLY A 41 -1.56 20.18 3.05
C GLY A 41 -0.76 19.69 4.26
N ARG A 42 -0.79 18.39 4.53
CA ARG A 42 -0.11 17.74 5.67
C ARG A 42 -0.03 16.25 5.48
N LEU A 43 0.89 15.59 6.19
CA LEU A 43 0.91 14.13 6.24
C LEU A 43 -0.39 13.61 6.87
N ASP A 44 -1.10 12.74 6.15
CA ASP A 44 -2.31 12.09 6.67
C ASP A 44 -2.01 11.31 7.95
N GLN A 45 -2.93 11.36 8.91
CA GLN A 45 -2.76 10.71 10.21
C GLN A 45 -2.65 9.18 10.10
N GLY A 46 -3.45 8.56 9.23
CA GLY A 46 -3.36 7.12 8.99
C GLY A 46 -2.01 6.73 8.39
N THR A 47 -1.55 7.48 7.41
CA THR A 47 -0.22 7.30 6.81
C THR A 47 0.90 7.46 7.84
N ARG A 48 0.83 8.48 8.71
CA ARG A 48 1.80 8.64 9.81
C ARG A 48 1.82 7.40 10.72
N ILE A 49 0.64 6.96 11.17
CA ILE A 49 0.51 5.79 12.06
C ILE A 49 1.07 4.53 11.37
N LEU A 50 0.80 4.35 10.07
CA LEU A 50 1.36 3.23 9.32
C LEU A 50 2.89 3.27 9.32
N LEU A 51 3.48 4.42 9.04
CA LEU A 51 4.94 4.59 8.95
C LEU A 51 5.67 4.48 10.29
N GLU A 52 5.00 4.82 11.38
CA GLU A 52 5.54 4.74 12.75
C GLU A 52 5.38 3.35 13.39
N HIS A 53 4.32 2.62 13.04
CA HIS A 53 3.94 1.41 13.78
C HIS A 53 3.87 0.13 12.96
N ALA A 54 3.86 0.21 11.62
CA ALA A 54 3.89 -1.01 10.81
C ALA A 54 5.23 -1.72 10.94
N PRO A 55 5.24 -3.07 11.00
CA PRO A 55 6.46 -3.83 10.95
C PRO A 55 7.28 -3.53 9.69
N GLN A 56 8.60 -3.61 9.83
CA GLN A 56 9.51 -3.52 8.69
C GLN A 56 9.38 -4.76 7.79
N PRO A 57 9.77 -4.67 6.49
CA PRO A 57 9.81 -5.82 5.61
C PRO A 57 10.59 -6.99 6.25
N ARG A 58 9.94 -8.14 6.39
CA ARG A 58 10.54 -9.33 7.02
C ARG A 58 11.34 -10.17 6.04
N VAL A 59 10.94 -10.13 4.76
CA VAL A 59 11.61 -10.83 3.67
C VAL A 59 12.17 -9.85 2.65
N ARG A 60 13.24 -10.26 1.96
CA ARG A 60 13.81 -9.44 0.89
C ARG A 60 12.96 -9.55 -0.37
N GLY A 61 12.74 -8.44 -1.02
CA GLY A 61 12.00 -8.38 -2.28
C GLY A 61 11.36 -7.01 -2.49
N PRO A 62 10.64 -6.84 -3.61
CA PRO A 62 9.99 -5.59 -3.92
C PRO A 62 8.95 -5.18 -2.87
N ILE A 63 8.91 -3.89 -2.58
CA ILE A 63 7.90 -3.26 -1.72
C ILE A 63 6.89 -2.58 -2.64
N LEU A 64 5.60 -2.62 -2.28
CA LEU A 64 4.52 -1.92 -2.99
C LEU A 64 3.80 -0.95 -2.05
N ASP A 65 3.57 0.27 -2.54
CA ASP A 65 2.66 1.27 -1.97
C ASP A 65 1.45 1.42 -2.89
N ILE A 66 0.26 1.04 -2.41
CA ILE A 66 -0.99 1.10 -3.18
C ILE A 66 -1.73 2.39 -2.85
N GLY A 67 -2.05 3.19 -3.89
CA GLY A 67 -2.65 4.51 -3.71
C GLY A 67 -1.64 5.47 -3.10
N CYS A 68 -0.48 5.57 -3.75
CA CYS A 68 0.71 6.20 -3.18
C CYS A 68 0.59 7.72 -2.97
N GLY A 69 -0.34 8.40 -3.67
CA GLY A 69 -0.43 9.86 -3.63
C GLY A 69 0.90 10.51 -4.01
N TYR A 70 1.33 11.54 -3.27
CA TYR A 70 2.63 12.19 -3.50
C TYR A 70 3.84 11.37 -2.97
N GLY A 71 3.63 10.14 -2.52
CA GLY A 71 4.65 9.14 -2.21
C GLY A 71 5.15 9.04 -0.77
N PRO A 72 4.44 9.51 0.26
CA PRO A 72 4.99 9.51 1.62
C PRO A 72 5.36 8.11 2.13
N ILE A 73 4.58 7.08 1.79
CA ILE A 73 4.85 5.69 2.18
C ILE A 73 6.01 5.14 1.36
N ALA A 74 5.91 5.20 0.03
CA ALA A 74 6.94 4.66 -0.88
C ALA A 74 8.32 5.28 -0.62
N LEU A 75 8.40 6.62 -0.52
CA LEU A 75 9.66 7.34 -0.33
C LEU A 75 10.28 7.09 1.05
N THR A 76 9.44 6.95 2.08
CA THR A 76 9.91 6.56 3.41
C THR A 76 10.55 5.17 3.38
N TRP A 77 9.87 4.18 2.78
CA TRP A 77 10.43 2.84 2.69
C TRP A 77 11.65 2.77 1.77
N ALA A 78 11.67 3.53 0.67
CA ALA A 78 12.84 3.61 -0.20
C ALA A 78 14.07 4.20 0.53
N THR A 79 13.87 5.18 1.40
CA THR A 79 14.91 5.76 2.24
C THR A 79 15.41 4.77 3.30
N ARG A 80 14.49 4.07 3.98
CA ARG A 80 14.80 3.06 5.00
C ARG A 80 15.45 1.81 4.39
N ARG A 81 15.15 1.48 3.14
CA ARG A 81 15.52 0.23 2.46
C ARG A 81 16.13 0.49 1.08
N LYS A 82 17.22 1.24 1.02
CA LYS A 82 17.87 1.71 -0.23
C LYS A 82 18.22 0.60 -1.24
N ARG A 83 18.30 -0.66 -0.78
CA ARG A 83 18.64 -1.81 -1.64
C ARG A 83 17.41 -2.59 -2.13
N LEU A 84 16.21 -2.26 -1.67
CA LEU A 84 14.98 -2.92 -2.10
C LEU A 84 14.26 -2.06 -3.14
N PRO A 85 13.77 -2.65 -4.25
CA PRO A 85 12.90 -1.94 -5.17
C PRO A 85 11.60 -1.53 -4.46
N VAL A 86 11.15 -0.31 -4.66
CA VAL A 86 9.89 0.20 -4.12
C VAL A 86 9.02 0.67 -5.28
N TRP A 87 7.86 0.07 -5.39
CA TRP A 87 6.84 0.44 -6.37
C TRP A 87 5.81 1.34 -5.70
N ALA A 88 5.58 2.49 -6.29
CA ALA A 88 4.55 3.45 -5.92
C ALA A 88 3.47 3.46 -6.99
N VAL A 89 2.28 2.97 -6.67
CA VAL A 89 1.20 2.78 -7.64
C VAL A 89 0.02 3.67 -7.30
N ASP A 90 -0.44 4.42 -8.29
CA ASP A 90 -1.64 5.26 -8.21
C ASP A 90 -2.32 5.33 -9.57
N VAL A 91 -3.62 5.56 -9.61
CA VAL A 91 -4.38 5.81 -10.84
C VAL A 91 -4.27 7.27 -11.31
N ASN A 92 -3.80 8.15 -10.44
CA ASN A 92 -3.64 9.58 -10.67
C ASN A 92 -2.24 9.88 -11.19
N GLU A 93 -2.10 10.25 -12.46
CA GLU A 93 -0.81 10.58 -13.08
C GLU A 93 -0.08 11.73 -12.37
N ARG A 94 -0.80 12.74 -11.86
CA ARG A 94 -0.20 13.83 -11.08
C ARG A 94 0.45 13.33 -9.79
N ALA A 95 -0.14 12.33 -9.14
CA ALA A 95 0.46 11.67 -7.98
C ALA A 95 1.79 10.99 -8.38
N LEU A 96 1.81 10.27 -9.49
CA LEU A 96 3.02 9.60 -9.99
C LEU A 96 4.12 10.58 -10.41
N GLU A 97 3.76 11.73 -11.01
CA GLU A 97 4.72 12.81 -11.28
C GLU A 97 5.36 13.34 -10.00
N LEU A 98 4.57 13.54 -8.95
CA LEU A 98 5.08 13.99 -7.64
C LEU A 98 6.00 12.94 -7.01
N VAL A 99 5.66 11.66 -7.11
CA VAL A 99 6.55 10.58 -6.62
C VAL A 99 7.91 10.64 -7.33
N ARG A 100 7.92 10.80 -8.68
CA ARG A 100 9.17 10.89 -9.45
C ARG A 100 9.99 12.12 -9.05
N LEU A 101 9.35 13.28 -8.97
CA LEU A 101 9.99 14.54 -8.55
C LEU A 101 10.60 14.42 -7.15
N ASN A 102 9.85 13.86 -6.20
CA ASN A 102 10.30 13.68 -4.83
C ASN A 102 11.44 12.63 -4.73
N ALA A 103 11.34 11.54 -5.48
CA ALA A 103 12.38 10.51 -5.52
C ALA A 103 13.70 11.07 -6.08
N GLU A 104 13.63 11.89 -7.13
CA GLU A 104 14.80 12.59 -7.69
C GLU A 104 15.42 13.56 -6.68
N ALA A 105 14.61 14.42 -6.04
CA ALA A 105 15.06 15.35 -5.03
C ALA A 105 15.76 14.65 -3.84
N LEU A 106 15.26 13.46 -3.44
CA LEU A 106 15.83 12.64 -2.38
C LEU A 106 16.94 11.70 -2.85
N ARG A 107 17.27 11.68 -4.14
CA ARG A 107 18.26 10.78 -4.77
C ARG A 107 17.97 9.29 -4.52
N LEU A 108 16.70 8.91 -4.64
CA LEU A 108 16.22 7.54 -4.44
C LEU A 108 16.06 6.83 -5.79
N GLY A 109 17.12 6.16 -6.26
CA GLY A 109 17.11 5.42 -7.52
C GLY A 109 16.37 4.07 -7.46
N ASN A 110 15.84 3.69 -6.30
CA ASN A 110 15.13 2.44 -6.07
C ASN A 110 13.60 2.58 -6.07
N VAL A 111 13.05 3.73 -6.47
CA VAL A 111 11.62 3.99 -6.56
C VAL A 111 11.13 3.89 -8.00
N GLN A 112 10.03 3.19 -8.21
CA GLN A 112 9.34 3.08 -9.50
C GLN A 112 7.88 3.53 -9.32
N ALA A 113 7.52 4.66 -9.97
CA ALA A 113 6.17 5.19 -9.98
C ALA A 113 5.44 4.73 -11.25
N ALA A 114 4.33 4.00 -11.11
CA ALA A 114 3.63 3.35 -12.21
C ALA A 114 2.11 3.41 -12.05
N LEU A 115 1.40 3.45 -13.18
CA LEU A 115 -0.03 3.13 -13.20
C LEU A 115 -0.23 1.63 -12.89
N PRO A 116 -1.40 1.21 -12.37
CA PRO A 116 -1.66 -0.21 -12.08
C PRO A 116 -1.40 -1.14 -13.26
N GLU A 117 -1.76 -0.73 -14.47
CA GLU A 117 -1.60 -1.47 -15.73
C GLU A 117 -0.15 -1.56 -16.22
N ASP A 118 0.71 -0.66 -15.78
CA ASP A 118 2.13 -0.63 -16.17
C ASP A 118 3.01 -1.52 -15.27
N VAL A 119 2.45 -2.08 -14.19
CA VAL A 119 3.19 -2.98 -13.31
C VAL A 119 3.24 -4.38 -13.91
N PRO A 120 4.43 -4.97 -14.20
CA PRO A 120 4.55 -6.30 -14.81
C PRO A 120 3.67 -7.34 -14.10
N GLU A 121 2.90 -8.13 -14.85
CA GLU A 121 1.90 -9.06 -14.28
C GLU A 121 2.52 -10.18 -13.42
N ASP A 122 3.72 -10.61 -13.77
CA ASP A 122 4.49 -11.64 -13.07
C ASP A 122 5.22 -11.13 -11.82
N LEU A 123 5.32 -9.81 -11.64
CA LEU A 123 5.98 -9.22 -10.50
C LEU A 123 5.22 -9.55 -9.19
N ARG A 124 5.95 -10.05 -8.20
CA ARG A 124 5.45 -10.37 -6.86
C ARG A 124 6.11 -9.48 -5.82
N PHE A 125 5.36 -9.15 -4.78
CA PHE A 125 5.78 -8.23 -3.73
C PHE A 125 6.04 -8.94 -2.41
N ALA A 126 7.19 -8.69 -1.82
CA ALA A 126 7.52 -9.21 -0.49
C ALA A 126 6.75 -8.47 0.61
N THR A 127 6.49 -7.18 0.40
CA THR A 127 5.72 -6.39 1.36
C THR A 127 4.86 -5.37 0.63
N ILE A 128 3.63 -5.24 1.07
CA ILE A 128 2.69 -4.22 0.62
C ILE A 128 2.38 -3.30 1.80
N TYR A 129 2.43 -1.99 1.59
CA TYR A 129 1.92 -0.99 2.51
C TYR A 129 0.83 -0.17 1.83
N SER A 130 -0.22 0.18 2.54
CA SER A 130 -1.25 1.05 1.99
C SER A 130 -2.04 1.77 3.08
N ASN A 131 -2.37 3.00 2.80
CA ASN A 131 -3.50 3.71 3.39
C ASN A 131 -4.62 3.70 2.34
N PRO A 132 -5.40 2.60 2.25
CA PRO A 132 -6.25 2.37 1.11
C PRO A 132 -7.39 3.39 1.02
N PRO A 133 -7.85 3.75 -0.18
CA PRO A 133 -8.91 4.73 -0.40
C PRO A 133 -10.29 4.18 0.00
N ILE A 134 -10.60 4.09 1.30
CA ILE A 134 -11.84 3.50 1.82
C ILE A 134 -13.11 4.16 1.22
N ARG A 135 -13.02 5.43 0.82
CA ARG A 135 -14.15 6.23 0.29
C ARG A 135 -14.59 5.85 -1.12
N ILE A 136 -13.82 5.05 -1.85
CA ILE A 136 -14.22 4.57 -3.20
C ILE A 136 -15.39 3.58 -3.17
N GLY A 137 -15.76 3.13 -1.98
CA GLY A 137 -16.81 2.13 -1.80
C GLY A 137 -16.26 0.72 -1.58
N LYS A 138 -17.07 -0.09 -0.92
CA LYS A 138 -16.66 -1.44 -0.50
C LYS A 138 -16.29 -2.36 -1.67
N SER A 139 -17.05 -2.30 -2.78
CA SER A 139 -16.82 -3.15 -3.95
C SER A 139 -15.47 -2.87 -4.59
N GLU A 140 -15.18 -1.60 -4.87
CA GLU A 140 -13.95 -1.18 -5.53
C GLU A 140 -12.73 -1.41 -4.63
N LEU A 141 -12.85 -1.12 -3.32
CA LEU A 141 -11.80 -1.42 -2.35
C LEU A 141 -11.49 -2.92 -2.32
N ARG A 142 -12.51 -3.77 -2.32
CA ARG A 142 -12.33 -5.23 -2.32
C ARG A 142 -11.65 -5.71 -3.59
N ARG A 143 -12.05 -5.19 -4.76
CA ARG A 143 -11.42 -5.50 -6.05
C ARG A 143 -9.94 -5.10 -6.05
N LEU A 144 -9.63 -3.87 -5.60
CA LEU A 144 -8.27 -3.37 -5.47
C LEU A 144 -7.40 -4.28 -4.58
N LEU A 145 -7.90 -4.61 -3.38
CA LEU A 145 -7.16 -5.44 -2.43
C LEU A 145 -7.00 -6.87 -2.94
N THR A 146 -8.04 -7.48 -3.54
CA THR A 146 -7.92 -8.84 -4.12
C THR A 146 -6.85 -8.88 -5.20
N HIS A 147 -6.79 -7.88 -6.08
CA HIS A 147 -5.79 -7.79 -7.13
C HIS A 147 -4.36 -7.76 -6.55
N TRP A 148 -4.10 -6.83 -5.64
CA TRP A 148 -2.75 -6.64 -5.14
C TRP A 148 -2.31 -7.67 -4.09
N LEU A 149 -3.19 -8.13 -3.23
CA LEU A 149 -2.88 -9.21 -2.28
C LEU A 149 -2.60 -10.53 -2.98
N GLY A 150 -3.23 -10.79 -4.13
CA GLY A 150 -2.92 -11.95 -4.98
C GLY A 150 -1.50 -11.91 -5.59
N ARG A 151 -0.81 -10.78 -5.47
CA ARG A 151 0.57 -10.57 -5.94
C ARG A 151 1.62 -10.58 -4.83
N LEU A 152 1.25 -10.98 -3.61
CA LEU A 152 2.21 -11.24 -2.55
C LEU A 152 3.05 -12.48 -2.87
N THR A 153 4.33 -12.44 -2.48
CA THR A 153 5.15 -13.65 -2.40
C THR A 153 4.61 -14.60 -1.31
N PRO A 154 4.89 -15.91 -1.35
CA PRO A 154 4.38 -16.86 -0.34
C PRO A 154 4.68 -16.45 1.11
N ASP A 155 5.85 -15.86 1.36
CA ASP A 155 6.27 -15.37 2.69
C ASP A 155 5.96 -13.88 2.90
N GLY A 156 5.26 -13.24 1.97
CA GLY A 156 4.97 -11.81 1.97
C GLY A 156 3.96 -11.38 3.02
N SER A 157 3.84 -10.06 3.19
CA SER A 157 2.87 -9.45 4.10
C SER A 157 2.33 -8.16 3.53
N ALA A 158 1.06 -7.88 3.76
CA ALA A 158 0.46 -6.57 3.49
C ALA A 158 0.06 -5.86 4.78
N PHE A 159 0.44 -4.61 4.93
CA PHE A 159 0.08 -3.76 6.06
C PHE A 159 -0.86 -2.65 5.60
N LEU A 160 -2.09 -2.69 6.10
CA LEU A 160 -3.16 -1.75 5.73
C LEU A 160 -3.55 -0.92 6.95
N VAL A 161 -3.51 0.40 6.84
CA VAL A 161 -4.04 1.29 7.88
C VAL A 161 -5.48 1.66 7.58
N VAL A 162 -6.37 1.46 8.54
CA VAL A 162 -7.82 1.70 8.38
C VAL A 162 -8.36 2.37 9.62
N GLN A 163 -9.16 3.41 9.45
CA GLN A 163 -9.91 4.00 10.56
C GLN A 163 -10.93 3.01 11.14
N LYS A 164 -10.99 2.92 12.47
CA LYS A 164 -11.86 1.98 13.17
C LYS A 164 -13.33 2.14 12.75
N HIS A 165 -13.84 3.35 12.74
CA HIS A 165 -15.23 3.65 12.38
C HIS A 165 -15.54 3.58 10.87
N LEU A 166 -14.52 3.51 10.01
CA LEU A 166 -14.69 3.32 8.57
C LEU A 166 -14.68 1.84 8.14
N GLY A 167 -14.81 0.92 9.09
CA GLY A 167 -15.04 -0.49 8.79
C GLY A 167 -13.82 -1.39 8.89
N SER A 168 -12.84 -1.07 9.74
CA SER A 168 -11.65 -1.92 9.92
C SER A 168 -11.99 -3.36 10.31
N ASP A 169 -13.01 -3.57 11.19
CA ASP A 169 -13.42 -4.92 11.60
C ASP A 169 -14.09 -5.68 10.45
N SER A 170 -14.93 -5.00 9.68
CA SER A 170 -15.58 -5.61 8.52
C SER A 170 -14.59 -5.92 7.40
N LEU A 171 -13.55 -5.11 7.23
CA LEU A 171 -12.49 -5.38 6.26
C LEU A 171 -11.64 -6.59 6.70
N GLN A 172 -11.25 -6.65 7.97
CA GLN A 172 -10.50 -7.78 8.52
C GLN A 172 -11.29 -9.08 8.36
N LYS A 173 -12.59 -9.06 8.75
CA LYS A 173 -13.46 -10.23 8.55
C LYS A 173 -13.52 -10.65 7.09
N TRP A 174 -13.77 -9.70 6.18
CA TRP A 174 -13.88 -9.99 4.75
C TRP A 174 -12.58 -10.58 4.18
N LEU A 175 -11.40 -10.04 4.55
CA LEU A 175 -10.12 -10.59 4.11
C LEU A 175 -9.92 -12.04 4.57
N ASN A 176 -10.25 -12.35 5.83
CA ASN A 176 -10.22 -13.73 6.34
C ASN A 176 -11.21 -14.63 5.58
N ASP A 177 -12.43 -14.17 5.32
CA ASP A 177 -13.44 -14.90 4.55
C ASP A 177 -12.98 -15.15 3.09
N GLN A 178 -12.11 -14.29 2.54
CA GLN A 178 -11.49 -14.47 1.22
C GLN A 178 -10.23 -15.36 1.25
N GLY A 179 -9.86 -15.90 2.40
CA GLY A 179 -8.70 -16.77 2.55
C GLY A 179 -7.36 -16.04 2.73
N TYR A 180 -7.36 -14.73 2.98
CA TYR A 180 -6.16 -13.99 3.37
C TYR A 180 -6.09 -13.93 4.90
N PRO A 181 -5.24 -14.73 5.57
CA PRO A 181 -5.11 -14.68 7.02
C PRO A 181 -4.77 -13.27 7.48
N THR A 182 -5.69 -12.64 8.20
CA THR A 182 -5.58 -11.21 8.56
C THR A 182 -5.70 -11.03 10.06
N SER A 183 -4.69 -10.40 10.64
CA SER A 183 -4.63 -10.05 12.06
C SER A 183 -4.46 -8.56 12.28
N ARG A 184 -4.77 -8.10 13.48
CA ARG A 184 -4.53 -6.73 13.88
C ARG A 184 -3.15 -6.61 14.52
N VAL A 185 -2.29 -5.78 13.93
CA VAL A 185 -0.95 -5.46 14.47
C VAL A 185 -1.06 -4.52 15.66
N THR A 186 -1.80 -3.41 15.48
CA THR A 186 -1.97 -2.40 16.53
C THR A 186 -3.23 -1.56 16.32
N SER A 187 -3.59 -0.79 17.36
CA SER A 187 -4.63 0.22 17.32
C SER A 187 -4.12 1.49 17.98
N VAL A 188 -4.08 2.58 17.23
CA VAL A 188 -3.55 3.88 17.69
C VAL A 188 -4.49 4.99 17.18
N ASN A 189 -4.89 5.90 18.08
CA ASN A 189 -5.65 7.11 17.73
C ASN A 189 -6.85 6.87 16.79
N GLY A 190 -7.62 5.78 17.03
CA GLY A 190 -8.78 5.45 16.20
C GLY A 190 -8.46 4.77 14.86
N PHE A 191 -7.19 4.49 14.57
CA PHE A 191 -6.76 3.70 13.43
C PHE A 191 -6.32 2.30 13.86
N ARG A 192 -6.42 1.35 12.93
CA ARG A 192 -5.87 0.00 13.06
C ARG A 192 -4.91 -0.28 11.93
N ILE A 193 -3.82 -0.94 12.23
CA ILE A 193 -2.96 -1.56 11.23
C ILE A 193 -3.34 -3.04 11.18
N LEU A 194 -3.79 -3.48 10.00
CA LEU A 194 -4.08 -4.88 9.70
C LEU A 194 -2.89 -5.47 8.94
N GLU A 195 -2.47 -6.67 9.32
CA GLU A 195 -1.53 -7.49 8.57
C GLU A 195 -2.31 -8.58 7.87
N ALA A 196 -2.27 -8.59 6.54
CA ALA A 196 -2.80 -9.68 5.72
C ALA A 196 -1.65 -10.50 5.13
N ARG A 197 -1.80 -11.83 5.12
CA ARG A 197 -0.86 -12.78 4.56
C ARG A 197 -1.40 -13.33 3.23
N PRO A 198 -0.54 -13.85 2.34
CA PRO A 198 -1.00 -14.54 1.15
C PRO A 198 -1.92 -15.71 1.52
N ARG A 199 -2.76 -16.10 0.57
CA ARG A 199 -3.56 -17.32 0.73
C ARG A 199 -2.63 -18.50 0.87
N PRO A 200 -2.89 -19.44 1.81
CA PRO A 200 -2.20 -20.72 1.81
C PRO A 200 -2.44 -21.40 0.47
N ASP A 201 -1.39 -21.93 -0.14
CA ASP A 201 -1.53 -22.69 -1.37
C ASP A 201 -2.51 -23.85 -1.15
N ALA A 202 -3.49 -24.01 -2.02
CA ALA A 202 -4.47 -25.08 -1.99
C ALA A 202 -3.88 -26.42 -2.49
N GLY A 203 -2.57 -26.62 -2.32
CA GLY A 203 -1.85 -27.75 -2.88
C GLY A 203 -0.68 -28.21 -2.05
N GLU A 204 -0.96 -28.95 -0.99
CA GLU A 204 -0.14 -30.04 -0.46
C GLU A 204 -0.94 -30.81 0.61
N GLY A 205 -2.00 -31.46 0.17
CA GLY A 205 -2.87 -32.21 1.10
C GLY A 205 -3.62 -33.31 0.41
N SER A 206 -2.92 -34.29 -0.19
CA SER A 206 -3.44 -35.65 -0.35
C SER A 206 -2.51 -36.57 -1.16
N GLU A 207 -1.34 -36.90 -0.65
CA GLU A 207 -0.61 -38.10 -1.06
C GLU A 207 0.09 -38.72 0.16
N SER A 208 -0.70 -39.23 1.09
CA SER A 208 -0.22 -40.25 2.01
C SER A 208 -1.38 -41.18 2.39
N GLY A 209 -1.58 -42.24 1.60
CA GLY A 209 -2.60 -43.21 1.95
C GLY A 209 -2.89 -44.21 0.84
N ARG A 210 -1.88 -44.84 0.27
CA ARG A 210 -2.11 -46.16 -0.32
C ARG A 210 -1.09 -47.13 0.27
N GLY A 211 -1.55 -47.79 1.32
CA GLY A 211 -0.91 -48.95 1.89
C GLY A 211 -0.82 -50.07 0.86
N THR A 212 0.33 -50.66 0.77
CA THR A 212 0.53 -51.97 0.18
C THR A 212 0.18 -53.04 1.20
N THR A 213 -0.94 -53.68 0.99
CA THR A 213 -1.21 -55.03 1.52
C THR A 213 -0.77 -56.02 0.48
N SER A 214 0.17 -56.87 0.83
CA SER A 214 0.26 -58.28 0.49
C SER A 214 1.30 -58.94 1.35
#